data_3e051982caa0f2dd490cefd04748702b
#
_entry.id   3e051982caa0f2dd490cefd04748702b
#
_cell.length_a   1.000
_cell.length_b   1.000
_cell.length_c   1.000
_cell.angle_alpha   90.00
_cell.angle_beta   90.00
_cell.angle_gamma   90.00
#
_symmetry.space_group_name_H-M   'P 1'
#
loop_
_entity.id
_entity.type
_entity.pdbx_description
1 polymer ?
#
loop_
_entity_poly.entity_id
_entity_poly.type
_entity_poly.pdbx_seq_one_letter_code
_entity_poly.pdbx_strand_id
1 'polypeptide(L)'
;MKVIIDTNKLFSAALSKNGKIAQTLFSDEYEFIAPHFAMVELFKYKDKLVVLTKKSEVEVLEILYLILLQVNFFNEKSLSLSSRQAAYSLCKDIDPKDAIFIALSIELNAPLWTGDKKLKKG
;
A
#
# COMPACT_ATOMS: atom_id res chain seq x y z
N MET A 1 -12.47 -4.38 -10.15
CA MET A 1 -12.76 -3.97 -8.76
C MET A 1 -11.57 -3.24 -8.18
N LYS A 2 -11.80 -2.08 -7.62
CA LYS A 2 -10.74 -1.26 -7.01
C LYS A 2 -10.46 -1.72 -5.58
N VAL A 3 -9.19 -1.82 -5.22
CA VAL A 3 -8.74 -2.22 -3.88
C VAL A 3 -7.64 -1.27 -3.44
N ILE A 4 -7.77 -0.72 -2.24
CA ILE A 4 -6.70 0.09 -1.66
C ILE A 4 -5.69 -0.86 -1.02
N ILE A 5 -4.42 -0.71 -1.35
CA ILE A 5 -3.36 -1.58 -0.82
C ILE A 5 -2.42 -0.76 0.06
N ASP A 6 -2.09 -1.28 1.25
CA ASP A 6 -1.17 -0.58 2.14
C ASP A 6 0.30 -0.92 1.85
N THR A 7 1.19 -0.12 2.42
CA THR A 7 2.63 -0.29 2.21
C THR A 7 3.13 -1.65 2.68
N ASN A 8 2.56 -2.18 3.76
CA ASN A 8 2.98 -3.48 4.30
C ASN A 8 2.71 -4.61 3.32
N LYS A 9 1.60 -4.55 2.59
CA LYS A 9 1.29 -5.54 1.57
C LYS A 9 2.25 -5.43 0.38
N LEU A 10 2.58 -4.21 -0.01
CA LEU A 10 3.58 -3.97 -1.07
C LEU A 10 4.96 -4.50 -0.65
N PHE A 11 5.34 -4.25 0.59
CA PHE A 11 6.59 -4.78 1.15
C PHE A 11 6.59 -6.31 1.15
N SER A 12 5.49 -6.93 1.56
CA SER A 12 5.36 -8.39 1.57
C SER A 12 5.47 -8.98 0.17
N ALA A 13 4.90 -8.31 -0.83
CA ALA A 13 5.04 -8.74 -2.23
C ALA A 13 6.49 -8.67 -2.69
N ALA A 14 7.24 -7.66 -2.24
CA ALA A 14 8.66 -7.52 -2.58
C ALA A 14 9.52 -8.59 -1.88
N LEU A 15 9.15 -8.97 -0.65
CA LEU A 15 9.88 -10.00 0.08
C LEU A 15 9.75 -11.38 -0.56
N SER A 16 8.57 -11.72 -1.07
CA SER A 16 8.31 -13.04 -1.61
C SER A 16 7.62 -12.92 -2.97
N LYS A 17 8.43 -12.98 -4.01
CA LYS A 17 8.00 -12.88 -5.40
C LYS A 17 6.97 -13.95 -5.78
N ASN A 18 7.08 -15.13 -5.18
CA ASN A 18 6.19 -16.26 -5.45
C ASN A 18 5.10 -16.44 -4.39
N GLY A 19 5.01 -15.52 -3.43
CA GLY A 19 4.00 -15.58 -2.38
C GLY A 19 2.62 -15.21 -2.88
N LYS A 20 1.61 -15.52 -2.07
CA LYS A 20 0.20 -15.24 -2.41
C LYS A 20 -0.06 -13.75 -2.63
N ILE A 21 0.58 -12.88 -1.86
CA ILE A 21 0.39 -11.43 -1.97
C ILE A 21 0.91 -10.95 -3.33
N ALA A 22 2.11 -11.39 -3.73
CA ALA A 22 2.66 -11.04 -5.03
C ALA A 22 1.80 -11.59 -6.16
N GLN A 23 1.35 -12.84 -6.05
CA GLN A 23 0.48 -13.45 -7.05
C GLN A 23 -0.81 -12.66 -7.24
N THR A 24 -1.42 -12.23 -6.13
CA THR A 24 -2.65 -11.42 -6.20
C THR A 24 -2.37 -10.05 -6.81
N LEU A 25 -1.26 -9.42 -6.43
CA LEU A 25 -0.88 -8.11 -6.96
C LEU A 25 -0.66 -8.14 -8.47
N PHE A 26 -0.02 -9.19 -8.97
CA PHE A 26 0.29 -9.33 -10.40
C PHE A 26 -0.84 -10.00 -11.21
N SER A 27 -1.91 -10.45 -10.55
CA SER A 27 -3.10 -10.94 -11.26
C SER A 27 -3.87 -9.72 -11.77
N ASP A 28 -4.57 -9.85 -12.87
CA ASP A 28 -5.36 -8.76 -13.43
C ASP A 28 -6.76 -8.66 -12.84
N GLU A 29 -7.00 -9.31 -11.72
CA GLU A 29 -8.34 -9.36 -11.09
C GLU A 29 -8.76 -8.05 -10.45
N TYR A 30 -7.77 -7.25 -9.96
CA TYR A 30 -8.05 -6.05 -9.19
C TYR A 30 -7.25 -4.87 -9.71
N GLU A 31 -7.82 -3.68 -9.55
CA GLU A 31 -7.11 -2.42 -9.74
C GLU A 31 -6.64 -1.96 -8.36
N PHE A 32 -5.34 -2.02 -8.12
CA PHE A 32 -4.76 -1.62 -6.84
C PHE A 32 -4.44 -0.14 -6.83
N ILE A 33 -4.82 0.53 -5.74
CA ILE A 33 -4.64 1.97 -5.58
C ILE A 33 -3.97 2.22 -4.23
N ALA A 34 -3.03 3.15 -4.20
CA ALA A 34 -2.35 3.56 -2.98
C ALA A 34 -2.04 5.06 -3.03
N PRO A 35 -1.89 5.72 -1.87
CA PRO A 35 -1.44 7.11 -1.87
C PRO A 35 0.01 7.21 -2.30
N HIS A 36 0.41 8.36 -2.82
CA HIS A 36 1.79 8.58 -3.27
C HIS A 36 2.82 8.31 -2.19
N PHE A 37 2.52 8.65 -0.94
CA PHE A 37 3.50 8.44 0.13
C PHE A 37 3.84 6.96 0.34
N ALA A 38 2.96 6.03 -0.07
CA ALA A 38 3.26 4.60 0.01
C ALA A 38 4.47 4.23 -0.86
N MET A 39 4.63 4.89 -1.99
CA MET A 39 5.82 4.73 -2.83
C MET A 39 7.07 5.16 -2.07
N VAL A 40 7.01 6.31 -1.42
CA VAL A 40 8.14 6.85 -0.65
C VAL A 40 8.49 5.91 0.50
N GLU A 41 7.49 5.41 1.22
CA GLU A 41 7.70 4.46 2.31
C GLU A 41 8.35 3.17 1.82
N LEU A 42 7.86 2.66 0.69
CA LEU A 42 8.39 1.41 0.14
C LEU A 42 9.88 1.55 -0.20
N PHE A 43 10.29 2.70 -0.77
CA PHE A 43 11.69 2.96 -1.07
C PHE A 43 12.55 3.14 0.18
N LYS A 44 11.97 3.59 1.29
CA LYS A 44 12.68 3.65 2.57
C LYS A 44 13.11 2.27 3.04
N TYR A 45 12.38 1.24 2.66
CA TYR A 45 12.67 -0.13 3.05
C TYR A 45 13.56 -0.87 2.05
N LYS A 46 14.10 -0.19 1.05
CA LYS A 46 14.94 -0.81 0.03
C LYS A 46 16.12 -1.58 0.64
N ASP A 47 16.87 -0.94 1.55
CA ASP A 47 18.04 -1.57 2.15
C ASP A 47 17.65 -2.78 3.01
N LYS A 48 16.52 -2.70 3.71
CA LYS A 48 15.99 -3.81 4.47
C LYS A 48 15.62 -4.98 3.55
N LEU A 49 15.05 -4.69 2.39
CA LEU A 49 14.73 -5.71 1.40
C LEU A 49 16.00 -6.38 0.86
N VAL A 50 17.05 -5.61 0.62
CA VAL A 50 18.34 -6.17 0.19
C VAL A 50 18.84 -7.18 1.21
N VAL A 51 18.82 -6.83 2.49
CA VAL A 51 19.26 -7.70 3.57
C VAL A 51 18.39 -8.96 3.67
N LEU A 52 17.07 -8.79 3.67
CA LEU A 52 16.14 -9.89 3.90
C LEU A 52 16.04 -10.84 2.71
N THR A 53 16.12 -10.33 1.49
CA THR A 53 16.03 -11.18 0.29
C THR A 53 17.36 -11.74 -0.14
N LYS A 54 18.47 -11.19 0.38
CA LYS A 54 19.85 -11.52 -0.02
C LYS A 54 20.10 -11.26 -1.51
N LYS A 55 19.34 -10.37 -2.10
CA LYS A 55 19.49 -9.95 -3.49
C LYS A 55 20.29 -8.66 -3.57
N SER A 56 20.83 -8.37 -4.75
CA SER A 56 21.56 -7.13 -4.97
C SER A 56 20.60 -5.93 -4.94
N GLU A 57 21.16 -4.74 -4.77
CA GLU A 57 20.37 -3.50 -4.82
C GLU A 57 19.66 -3.36 -6.17
N VAL A 58 20.34 -3.69 -7.26
CA VAL A 58 19.75 -3.61 -8.61
C VAL A 58 18.55 -4.54 -8.74
N GLU A 59 18.68 -5.77 -8.24
CA GLU A 59 17.57 -6.73 -8.27
C GLU A 59 16.38 -6.26 -7.45
N VAL A 60 16.64 -5.70 -6.27
CA VAL A 60 15.57 -5.16 -5.42
C VAL A 60 14.88 -3.97 -6.10
N LEU A 61 15.65 -3.07 -6.74
CA LEU A 61 15.06 -1.95 -7.46
C LEU A 61 14.18 -2.42 -8.62
N GLU A 62 14.60 -3.48 -9.33
CA GLU A 62 13.78 -4.05 -10.40
C GLU A 62 12.46 -4.61 -9.86
N ILE A 63 12.52 -5.30 -8.71
CA ILE A 63 11.31 -5.83 -8.06
C ILE A 63 10.38 -4.70 -7.67
N LEU A 64 10.91 -3.65 -7.04
CA LEU A 64 10.11 -2.49 -6.65
C LEU A 64 9.49 -1.81 -7.85
N TYR A 65 10.23 -1.68 -8.95
CA TYR A 65 9.71 -1.09 -10.17
C TYR A 65 8.52 -1.89 -10.71
N LEU A 66 8.64 -3.22 -10.77
CA LEU A 66 7.55 -4.08 -11.24
C LEU A 66 6.31 -3.97 -10.35
N ILE A 67 6.52 -3.89 -9.03
CA ILE A 67 5.42 -3.72 -8.07
C ILE A 67 4.72 -2.38 -8.31
N LEU A 68 5.49 -1.30 -8.48
CA LEU A 68 4.93 0.03 -8.68
C LEU A 68 4.11 0.13 -9.96
N LEU A 69 4.47 -0.64 -11.00
CA LEU A 69 3.69 -0.68 -12.23
C LEU A 69 2.30 -1.30 -12.05
N GLN A 70 2.10 -2.07 -10.99
CA GLN A 70 0.81 -2.71 -10.71
C GLN A 70 -0.12 -1.84 -9.87
N VAL A 71 0.34 -0.68 -9.41
CA VAL A 71 -0.42 0.16 -8.50
C VAL A 71 -0.67 1.52 -9.14
N ASN A 72 -1.90 2.00 -9.02
CA ASN A 72 -2.28 3.35 -9.40
C ASN A 72 -2.13 4.25 -8.18
N PHE A 73 -1.24 5.23 -8.24
CA PHE A 73 -0.99 6.12 -7.12
C PHE A 73 -1.91 7.32 -7.15
N PHE A 74 -2.58 7.56 -6.03
CA PHE A 74 -3.52 8.64 -5.85
C PHE A 74 -2.83 9.81 -5.15
N ASN A 75 -3.05 11.02 -5.64
CA ASN A 75 -2.50 12.22 -5.02
C ASN A 75 -3.30 12.53 -3.74
N GLU A 76 -2.66 12.41 -2.57
CA GLU A 76 -3.30 12.64 -1.27
C GLU A 76 -3.91 14.03 -1.16
N LYS A 77 -3.36 15.01 -1.86
CA LYS A 77 -3.88 16.38 -1.85
C LYS A 77 -5.28 16.47 -2.45
N SER A 78 -5.66 15.49 -3.25
CA SER A 78 -7.00 15.44 -3.87
C SER A 78 -8.07 14.80 -2.98
N LEU A 79 -7.70 14.29 -1.81
CA LEU A 79 -8.67 13.74 -0.86
C LEU A 79 -9.60 14.84 -0.35
N SER A 80 -10.90 14.56 -0.31
CA SER A 80 -11.87 15.51 0.21
C SER A 80 -11.71 15.71 1.71
N LEU A 81 -12.14 16.87 2.21
CA LEU A 81 -12.11 17.15 3.63
C LEU A 81 -12.97 16.16 4.41
N SER A 82 -14.15 15.81 3.87
CA SER A 82 -15.04 14.87 4.53
C SER A 82 -14.43 13.49 4.69
N SER A 83 -13.73 12.98 3.67
CA SER A 83 -13.03 11.69 3.77
C SER A 83 -11.91 11.72 4.79
N ARG A 84 -11.15 12.83 4.85
CA ARG A 84 -10.09 13.00 5.83
C ARG A 84 -10.63 13.05 7.25
N GLN A 85 -11.71 13.77 7.47
CA GLN A 85 -12.34 13.87 8.79
C GLN A 85 -12.93 12.54 9.24
N ALA A 86 -13.61 11.83 8.35
CA ALA A 86 -14.16 10.52 8.66
C ALA A 86 -13.06 9.53 9.02
N ALA A 87 -11.98 9.51 8.27
CA ALA A 87 -10.84 8.63 8.53
C ALA A 87 -10.18 8.98 9.86
N TYR A 88 -9.99 10.26 10.13
CA TYR A 88 -9.38 10.73 11.38
C TYR A 88 -10.21 10.28 12.60
N SER A 89 -11.53 10.38 12.50
CA SER A 89 -12.43 9.96 13.58
C SER A 89 -12.34 8.45 13.83
N LEU A 90 -12.17 7.65 12.78
CA LEU A 90 -12.03 6.20 12.89
C LEU A 90 -10.65 5.79 13.41
N CYS A 91 -9.64 6.64 13.23
CA CYS A 91 -8.25 6.29 13.47
C CYS A 91 -7.60 7.11 14.58
N LYS A 92 -8.37 7.59 15.57
CA LYS A 92 -7.85 8.44 16.64
C LYS A 92 -6.60 7.87 17.32
N ASP A 93 -6.63 6.56 17.55
CA ASP A 93 -5.59 5.85 18.30
C ASP A 93 -4.59 5.15 17.38
N ILE A 94 -4.59 5.49 16.09
CA ILE A 94 -3.75 4.88 15.08
C ILE A 94 -2.82 5.95 14.51
N ASP A 95 -1.66 5.53 14.02
CA ASP A 95 -0.69 6.42 13.37
C ASP A 95 -1.41 7.23 12.28
N PRO A 96 -1.24 8.57 12.25
CA PRO A 96 -1.84 9.41 11.21
C PRO A 96 -1.51 8.97 9.78
N LYS A 97 -0.38 8.31 9.57
CA LYS A 97 -0.03 7.77 8.25
C LYS A 97 -1.03 6.72 7.79
N ASP A 98 -1.52 5.90 8.71
CA ASP A 98 -2.49 4.84 8.39
C ASP A 98 -3.86 5.43 8.08
N ALA A 99 -4.17 6.60 8.65
CA ALA A 99 -5.43 7.28 8.38
C ALA A 99 -5.59 7.66 6.90
N ILE A 100 -4.50 7.91 6.19
CA ILE A 100 -4.55 8.26 4.77
C ILE A 100 -5.09 7.09 3.94
N PHE A 101 -4.71 5.86 4.27
CA PHE A 101 -5.23 4.68 3.58
C PHE A 101 -6.74 4.54 3.78
N ILE A 102 -7.21 4.79 4.99
CA ILE A 102 -8.64 4.74 5.30
C ILE A 102 -9.38 5.88 4.59
N ALA A 103 -8.80 7.09 4.57
CA ALA A 103 -9.39 8.21 3.86
C ALA A 103 -9.55 7.89 2.36
N LEU A 104 -8.54 7.28 1.76
CA LEU A 104 -8.58 6.88 0.36
C LEU A 104 -9.65 5.81 0.12
N SER A 105 -9.77 4.84 1.03
CA SER A 105 -10.81 3.81 0.98
C SER A 105 -12.20 4.44 1.00
N ILE A 106 -12.41 5.42 1.86
CA ILE A 106 -13.69 6.15 1.97
C ILE A 106 -13.93 6.96 0.69
N GLU A 107 -12.94 7.71 0.24
CA GLU A 107 -13.05 8.59 -0.93
C GLU A 107 -13.45 7.81 -2.18
N LEU A 108 -12.86 6.65 -2.39
CA LEU A 108 -13.08 5.84 -3.58
C LEU A 108 -14.12 4.74 -3.38
N ASN A 109 -14.67 4.63 -2.17
CA ASN A 109 -15.62 3.57 -1.81
C ASN A 109 -15.08 2.20 -2.21
N ALA A 110 -13.83 1.93 -1.82
CA ALA A 110 -13.12 0.71 -2.16
C ALA A 110 -12.58 0.03 -0.89
N PRO A 111 -12.56 -1.31 -0.85
CA PRO A 111 -12.02 -2.01 0.32
C PRO A 111 -10.54 -1.76 0.50
N LEU A 112 -10.09 -1.82 1.75
CA LEU A 112 -8.68 -1.69 2.11
C LEU A 112 -8.10 -3.07 2.38
N TRP A 113 -7.07 -3.43 1.62
CA TRP A 113 -6.33 -4.68 1.82
C TRP A 113 -5.11 -4.40 2.67
N THR A 114 -5.16 -4.80 3.93
CA THR A 114 -4.10 -4.56 4.90
C THR A 114 -3.90 -5.77 5.79
N GLY A 115 -2.67 -5.93 6.31
CA GLY A 115 -2.36 -6.89 7.34
C GLY A 115 -2.66 -6.39 8.75
N ASP A 116 -2.96 -5.11 8.92
CA ASP A 116 -3.27 -4.53 10.22
C ASP A 116 -4.71 -4.84 10.61
N LYS A 117 -4.88 -5.62 11.68
CA LYS A 117 -6.21 -6.02 12.14
C LYS A 117 -7.08 -4.85 12.58
N LYS A 118 -6.47 -3.77 13.06
CA LYS A 118 -7.21 -2.57 13.45
C LYS A 118 -7.82 -1.87 12.24
N LEU A 119 -7.12 -1.88 11.11
CA LEU A 119 -7.59 -1.26 9.89
C LEU A 119 -8.65 -2.09 9.17
N LYS A 120 -8.60 -3.41 9.30
CA LYS A 120 -9.58 -4.30 8.67
C LYS A 120 -11.00 -4.07 9.15
N LYS A 121 -11.16 -3.52 10.33
CA LYS A 121 -12.48 -3.26 10.93
C LYS A 121 -13.06 -1.90 10.51
N GLY A 122 -12.26 -1.08 9.87
CA GLY A 122 -12.65 0.28 9.48
C GLY A 122 -13.43 0.36 8.17
#